data_fd92e7219ad97e6cd73e394a701678e0
#
_entry.id   fd92e7219ad97e6cd73e394a701678e0
#
_cell.length_a   1.000
_cell.length_b   1.000
_cell.length_c   1.000
_cell.angle_alpha   90.00
_cell.angle_beta   90.00
_cell.angle_gamma   90.00
#
_symmetry.space_group_name_H-M   'P 1'
#
loop_
_entity.id
_entity.type
_entity.pdbx_description
1 polymer ?
#
loop_
_entity_poly.entity_id
_entity_poly.type
_entity_poly.pdbx_seq_one_letter_code
_entity_poly.pdbx_strand_id
1 'polypeptide(L)'
;MNQEQQLAAVKQFTVNKLANDRTGHGMDHINRVVKNAARIAAGEDYDPFLPQVAAYLHDTVDEKIVDSVTAAQNEVKEFLQKIEMTTEYVDTVMETIDNISFAHTLEGHQIQLSKTAQIVRDADWLDAIGAIGITRAIYYGGAHGETIYDPKIKPREKMSKQEYRNLDDETIINHFDEKLLGLKDKLFTPTARTIAEHRQQVMLDFLHEFH
;
A
#
# COMPACT_ATOMS: atom_id res chain seq x y z
N MET A 1 3.66 8.89 26.85
CA MET A 1 4.46 9.55 25.75
C MET A 1 3.56 10.56 25.04
N ASN A 2 4.12 11.66 24.46
CA ASN A 2 3.33 12.51 23.55
C ASN A 2 3.30 11.92 22.12
N GLN A 3 2.42 12.45 21.25
CA GLN A 3 2.24 11.92 19.87
C GLN A 3 3.53 11.93 19.02
N GLU A 4 4.36 12.97 19.17
CA GLU A 4 5.64 13.05 18.44
C GLU A 4 6.61 11.92 18.86
N GLN A 5 6.70 11.66 20.16
CA GLN A 5 7.51 10.56 20.69
C GLN A 5 6.96 9.19 20.26
N GLN A 6 5.64 9.03 20.27
CA GLN A 6 4.98 7.81 19.81
C GLN A 6 5.27 7.57 18.33
N LEU A 7 5.14 8.59 17.46
CA LEU A 7 5.41 8.48 16.04
C LEU A 7 6.89 8.15 15.75
N ALA A 8 7.82 8.75 16.51
CA ALA A 8 9.24 8.43 16.41
C ALA A 8 9.54 6.96 16.80
N ALA A 9 8.90 6.46 17.86
CA ALA A 9 9.02 5.07 18.30
C ALA A 9 8.44 4.11 17.26
N VAL A 10 7.28 4.43 16.67
CA VAL A 10 6.65 3.64 15.59
C VAL A 10 7.58 3.57 14.37
N LYS A 11 8.14 4.70 13.94
CA LYS A 11 9.11 4.72 12.83
C LYS A 11 10.31 3.82 13.12
N GLN A 12 10.87 3.87 14.33
CA GLN A 12 12.01 3.03 14.69
C GLN A 12 11.66 1.54 14.71
N PHE A 13 10.47 1.20 15.21
CA PHE A 13 9.95 -0.17 15.16
C PHE A 13 9.88 -0.69 13.72
N THR A 14 9.29 0.12 12.82
CA THR A 14 9.18 -0.22 11.38
C THR A 14 10.55 -0.39 10.73
N VAL A 15 11.50 0.53 11.00
CA VAL A 15 12.88 0.42 10.51
C VAL A 15 13.50 -0.91 10.90
N ASN A 16 13.35 -1.32 12.16
CA ASN A 16 13.91 -2.58 12.64
C ASN A 16 13.27 -3.80 11.98
N LYS A 17 11.95 -3.75 11.70
CA LYS A 17 11.22 -4.84 11.06
C LYS A 17 11.55 -5.00 9.58
N LEU A 18 11.69 -3.90 8.87
CA LEU A 18 11.89 -3.89 7.41
C LEU A 18 13.36 -3.68 7.00
N ALA A 19 14.32 -3.76 7.94
CA ALA A 19 15.73 -3.49 7.69
C ALA A 19 16.36 -4.35 6.57
N ASN A 20 15.85 -5.56 6.36
CA ASN A 20 16.37 -6.50 5.38
C ASN A 20 15.45 -6.66 4.16
N ASP A 21 14.35 -5.89 4.08
CA ASP A 21 13.43 -6.03 2.95
C ASP A 21 14.07 -5.52 1.66
N ARG A 22 13.93 -6.34 0.59
CA ARG A 22 14.35 -6.04 -0.78
C ARG A 22 13.25 -6.31 -1.79
N THR A 23 12.00 -6.52 -1.32
CA THR A 23 10.87 -6.89 -2.16
C THR A 23 10.08 -5.67 -2.66
N GLY A 24 10.48 -4.45 -2.28
CA GLY A 24 9.78 -3.22 -2.62
C GLY A 24 8.86 -2.69 -1.51
N HIS A 25 8.89 -3.33 -0.33
CA HIS A 25 8.22 -2.90 0.92
C HIS A 25 9.19 -2.22 1.90
N GLY A 26 10.35 -1.81 1.42
CA GLY A 26 11.38 -1.16 2.22
C GLY A 26 11.00 0.23 2.71
N MET A 27 11.85 0.81 3.57
CA MET A 27 11.63 2.13 4.20
C MET A 27 11.45 3.28 3.21
N ASP A 28 11.92 3.16 1.99
CA ASP A 28 11.70 4.15 0.94
C ASP A 28 10.21 4.20 0.52
N HIS A 29 9.56 3.04 0.34
CA HIS A 29 8.12 2.92 0.14
C HIS A 29 7.35 3.46 1.36
N ILE A 30 7.64 2.95 2.56
CA ILE A 30 6.98 3.37 3.79
C ILE A 30 7.02 4.89 3.97
N ASN A 31 8.18 5.53 3.79
CA ASN A 31 8.31 6.98 3.93
C ASN A 31 7.46 7.75 2.91
N ARG A 32 7.28 7.23 1.67
CA ARG A 32 6.39 7.85 0.69
C ARG A 32 4.92 7.69 1.06
N VAL A 33 4.53 6.51 1.54
CA VAL A 33 3.16 6.24 2.00
C VAL A 33 2.80 7.13 3.20
N VAL A 34 3.67 7.23 4.20
CA VAL A 34 3.49 8.12 5.36
C VAL A 34 3.33 9.59 4.93
N LYS A 35 4.15 10.06 3.98
CA LYS A 35 4.04 11.41 3.43
C LYS A 35 2.73 11.63 2.65
N ASN A 36 2.30 10.63 1.87
CA ASN A 36 1.02 10.68 1.18
C ASN A 36 -0.13 10.69 2.20
N ALA A 37 -0.10 9.85 3.24
CA ALA A 37 -1.13 9.82 4.28
C ALA A 37 -1.27 11.16 4.99
N ALA A 38 -0.16 11.80 5.37
CA ALA A 38 -0.18 13.15 5.97
C ALA A 38 -0.76 14.19 5.00
N ARG A 39 -0.40 14.14 3.72
CA ARG A 39 -0.91 15.05 2.70
C ARG A 39 -2.42 14.88 2.45
N ILE A 40 -2.88 13.63 2.39
CA ILE A 40 -4.31 13.32 2.23
C ILE A 40 -5.07 13.79 3.47
N ALA A 41 -4.62 13.44 4.67
CA ALA A 41 -5.25 13.85 5.92
C ALA A 41 -5.43 15.38 6.00
N ALA A 42 -4.39 16.13 5.65
CA ALA A 42 -4.45 17.60 5.61
C ALA A 42 -5.47 18.12 4.58
N GLY A 43 -5.58 17.49 3.41
CA GLY A 43 -6.55 17.87 2.37
C GLY A 43 -8.00 17.48 2.72
N GLU A 44 -8.19 16.54 3.63
CA GLU A 44 -9.49 16.06 4.14
C GLU A 44 -9.87 16.67 5.50
N ASP A 45 -9.12 17.66 5.98
CA ASP A 45 -9.30 18.27 7.31
C ASP A 45 -9.34 17.22 8.45
N TYR A 46 -8.42 16.26 8.39
CA TYR A 46 -8.33 15.12 9.31
C TYR A 46 -6.98 15.11 10.04
N ASP A 47 -6.97 14.72 11.34
CA ASP A 47 -5.72 14.60 12.11
C ASP A 47 -4.79 13.56 11.47
N PRO A 48 -3.56 13.94 11.05
CA PRO A 48 -2.64 13.05 10.39
C PRO A 48 -1.98 12.01 11.30
N PHE A 49 -2.13 12.09 12.63
CA PHE A 49 -1.39 11.25 13.57
C PHE A 49 -1.67 9.76 13.36
N LEU A 50 -2.93 9.32 13.46
CA LEU A 50 -3.28 7.90 13.27
C LEU A 50 -3.03 7.39 11.84
N PRO A 51 -3.36 8.13 10.77
CA PRO A 51 -2.94 7.76 9.43
C PRO A 51 -1.44 7.55 9.27
N GLN A 52 -0.60 8.38 9.87
CA GLN A 52 0.86 8.21 9.81
C GLN A 52 1.34 6.98 10.60
N VAL A 53 0.78 6.74 11.79
CA VAL A 53 1.09 5.55 12.59
C VAL A 53 0.74 4.29 11.80
N ALA A 54 -0.46 4.18 11.28
CA ALA A 54 -0.90 3.02 10.51
C ALA A 54 -0.11 2.87 9.19
N ALA A 55 0.23 3.97 8.53
CA ALA A 55 1.07 3.96 7.33
C ALA A 55 2.50 3.47 7.59
N TYR A 56 3.08 3.74 8.77
CA TYR A 56 4.37 3.12 9.13
C TYR A 56 4.26 1.61 9.32
N LEU A 57 3.15 1.12 9.87
CA LEU A 57 3.02 -0.26 10.33
C LEU A 57 2.41 -1.21 9.28
N HIS A 58 1.78 -0.70 8.22
CA HIS A 58 0.91 -1.49 7.35
C HIS A 58 1.59 -2.71 6.73
N ASP A 59 2.84 -2.59 6.30
CA ASP A 59 3.60 -3.69 5.70
C ASP A 59 4.30 -4.58 6.74
N THR A 60 4.38 -4.17 8.01
CA THR A 60 5.06 -4.98 9.05
C THR A 60 4.31 -6.26 9.41
N VAL A 61 3.08 -6.41 8.94
CA VAL A 61 2.21 -7.59 9.13
C VAL A 61 1.86 -8.29 7.82
N ASP A 62 2.44 -7.86 6.68
CA ASP A 62 2.14 -8.45 5.38
C ASP A 62 2.68 -9.89 5.29
N GLU A 63 1.85 -10.81 4.78
CA GLU A 63 2.18 -12.23 4.62
C GLU A 63 3.38 -12.52 3.71
N LYS A 64 3.82 -11.54 2.92
CA LYS A 64 5.04 -11.63 2.08
C LYS A 64 6.31 -11.35 2.88
N ILE A 65 6.18 -10.75 4.05
CA ILE A 65 7.30 -10.26 4.88
C ILE A 65 7.46 -11.11 6.13
N VAL A 66 6.33 -11.65 6.68
CA VAL A 66 6.33 -12.36 7.95
C VAL A 66 5.91 -13.82 7.80
N ASP A 67 6.51 -14.69 8.59
CA ASP A 67 6.14 -16.13 8.63
C ASP A 67 4.77 -16.37 9.25
N SER A 68 4.31 -15.49 10.14
CA SER A 68 3.02 -15.57 10.81
C SER A 68 2.40 -14.19 10.97
N VAL A 69 1.36 -13.91 10.20
CA VAL A 69 0.58 -12.66 10.28
C VAL A 69 0.03 -12.44 11.68
N THR A 70 -0.56 -13.48 12.30
CA THR A 70 -1.12 -13.38 13.66
C THR A 70 -0.07 -13.03 14.71
N ALA A 71 1.13 -13.60 14.61
CA ALA A 71 2.22 -13.27 15.55
C ALA A 71 2.68 -11.83 15.35
N ALA A 72 2.82 -11.38 14.10
CA ALA A 72 3.21 -10.01 13.78
C ALA A 72 2.16 -8.97 14.25
N GLN A 73 0.86 -9.28 14.05
CA GLN A 73 -0.23 -8.44 14.55
C GLN A 73 -0.21 -8.31 16.07
N ASN A 74 -0.01 -9.42 16.81
CA ASN A 74 0.09 -9.40 18.26
C ASN A 74 1.28 -8.55 18.71
N GLU A 75 2.44 -8.69 18.07
CA GLU A 75 3.64 -7.90 18.37
C GLU A 75 3.42 -6.40 18.13
N VAL A 76 2.76 -6.02 17.02
CA VAL A 76 2.39 -4.62 16.76
C VAL A 76 1.46 -4.11 17.84
N LYS A 77 0.44 -4.87 18.23
CA LYS A 77 -0.52 -4.49 19.28
C LYS A 77 0.17 -4.28 20.63
N GLU A 78 1.02 -5.22 21.05
CA GLU A 78 1.80 -5.11 22.29
C GLU A 78 2.75 -3.90 22.26
N PHE A 79 3.41 -3.66 21.13
CA PHE A 79 4.27 -2.50 20.94
C PHE A 79 3.51 -1.19 21.08
N LEU A 80 2.33 -1.03 20.44
CA LEU A 80 1.51 0.16 20.55
C LEU A 80 1.05 0.44 21.99
N GLN A 81 0.67 -0.62 22.74
CA GLN A 81 0.35 -0.52 24.16
C GLN A 81 1.57 -0.09 24.99
N LYS A 82 2.75 -0.63 24.72
CA LYS A 82 4.00 -0.31 25.40
C LYS A 82 4.40 1.17 25.25
N ILE A 83 4.10 1.78 24.10
CA ILE A 83 4.32 3.22 23.88
C ILE A 83 3.15 4.10 24.37
N GLU A 84 2.28 3.54 25.21
CA GLU A 84 1.18 4.24 25.88
C GLU A 84 0.11 4.81 24.90
N MET A 85 -0.15 4.15 23.79
CA MET A 85 -1.30 4.50 22.94
C MET A 85 -2.60 4.06 23.63
N THR A 86 -3.64 4.88 23.50
CA THR A 86 -4.97 4.54 24.04
C THR A 86 -5.53 3.30 23.34
N THR A 87 -6.39 2.55 24.02
CA THR A 87 -7.03 1.36 23.44
C THR A 87 -7.75 1.71 22.14
N GLU A 88 -8.46 2.82 22.07
CA GLU A 88 -9.15 3.31 20.87
C GLU A 88 -8.18 3.51 19.68
N TYR A 89 -7.01 4.10 19.94
CA TYR A 89 -5.98 4.31 18.93
C TYR A 89 -5.38 2.98 18.44
N VAL A 90 -5.09 2.07 19.36
CA VAL A 90 -4.61 0.73 19.05
C VAL A 90 -5.62 0.01 18.16
N ASP A 91 -6.90 -0.01 18.53
CA ASP A 91 -7.95 -0.68 17.79
C ASP A 91 -8.13 -0.07 16.38
N THR A 92 -8.07 1.26 16.25
CA THR A 92 -8.12 1.95 14.94
C THR A 92 -6.94 1.60 14.05
N VAL A 93 -5.73 1.55 14.60
CA VAL A 93 -4.52 1.18 13.84
C VAL A 93 -4.60 -0.28 13.39
N MET A 94 -4.99 -1.20 14.30
CA MET A 94 -5.12 -2.62 13.97
C MET A 94 -6.20 -2.85 12.92
N GLU A 95 -7.39 -2.26 13.05
CA GLU A 95 -8.45 -2.30 12.03
C GLU A 95 -7.93 -1.82 10.68
N THR A 96 -7.16 -0.73 10.68
CA THR A 96 -6.59 -0.17 9.46
C THR A 96 -5.64 -1.16 8.78
N ILE A 97 -4.60 -1.64 9.48
CA ILE A 97 -3.59 -2.51 8.86
C ILE A 97 -4.14 -3.86 8.42
N ASP A 98 -5.22 -4.34 9.06
CA ASP A 98 -5.86 -5.60 8.70
C ASP A 98 -6.71 -5.50 7.42
N ASN A 99 -7.16 -4.31 7.02
CA ASN A 99 -8.18 -4.15 5.98
C ASN A 99 -7.74 -3.37 4.73
N ILE A 100 -6.51 -2.85 4.66
CA ILE A 100 -6.08 -2.02 3.51
C ILE A 100 -5.48 -2.80 2.35
N SER A 101 -5.16 -4.09 2.50
CA SER A 101 -4.55 -4.90 1.44
C SER A 101 -5.41 -4.94 0.17
N PHE A 102 -4.77 -4.78 -1.00
CA PHE A 102 -5.44 -4.93 -2.30
C PHE A 102 -6.09 -6.31 -2.45
N ALA A 103 -5.49 -7.36 -1.90
CA ALA A 103 -6.01 -8.72 -1.97
C ALA A 103 -7.42 -8.84 -1.37
N HIS A 104 -7.77 -8.05 -0.36
CA HIS A 104 -9.11 -8.03 0.21
C HIS A 104 -10.16 -7.47 -0.74
N THR A 105 -9.78 -6.62 -1.70
CA THR A 105 -10.71 -6.08 -2.70
C THR A 105 -11.11 -7.12 -3.76
N LEU A 106 -10.32 -8.17 -3.94
CA LEU A 106 -10.60 -9.26 -4.89
C LEU A 106 -11.62 -10.28 -4.36
N GLU A 107 -11.79 -10.34 -3.04
CA GLU A 107 -12.71 -11.30 -2.39
C GLU A 107 -14.17 -10.82 -2.33
N GLY A 108 -14.46 -9.62 -2.88
CA GLY A 108 -15.82 -9.09 -2.98
C GLY A 108 -16.45 -8.63 -1.65
N HIS A 109 -15.71 -8.66 -0.55
CA HIS A 109 -16.17 -8.15 0.72
C HIS A 109 -16.17 -6.63 0.73
N GLN A 110 -17.35 -6.01 0.77
CA GLN A 110 -17.49 -4.58 1.04
C GLN A 110 -17.28 -4.33 2.54
N ILE A 111 -16.02 -4.10 2.92
CA ILE A 111 -15.69 -3.68 4.28
C ILE A 111 -15.88 -2.16 4.34
N GLN A 112 -16.68 -1.69 5.28
CA GLN A 112 -16.80 -0.26 5.55
C GLN A 112 -15.55 0.21 6.31
N LEU A 113 -14.62 0.82 5.59
CA LEU A 113 -13.37 1.31 6.17
C LEU A 113 -13.58 2.59 6.99
N SER A 114 -12.91 2.68 8.13
CA SER A 114 -12.78 3.93 8.90
C SER A 114 -12.11 5.04 8.05
N LYS A 115 -12.25 6.30 8.45
CA LYS A 115 -11.59 7.40 7.73
C LYS A 115 -10.07 7.25 7.72
N THR A 116 -9.48 6.79 8.82
CA THR A 116 -8.04 6.46 8.91
C THR A 116 -7.67 5.39 7.87
N ALA A 117 -8.41 4.29 7.81
CA ALA A 117 -8.15 3.22 6.86
C ALA A 117 -8.31 3.64 5.39
N GLN A 118 -9.31 4.50 5.08
CA GLN A 118 -9.47 5.09 3.76
C GLN A 118 -8.24 5.92 3.36
N ILE A 119 -7.76 6.79 4.25
CA ILE A 119 -6.59 7.65 4.02
C ILE A 119 -5.33 6.80 3.79
N VAL A 120 -5.09 5.78 4.62
CA VAL A 120 -3.88 4.95 4.53
C VAL A 120 -3.90 4.09 3.27
N ARG A 121 -5.05 3.47 2.93
CA ARG A 121 -5.20 2.70 1.69
C ARG A 121 -4.98 3.57 0.46
N ASP A 122 -5.56 4.75 0.43
CA ASP A 122 -5.36 5.69 -0.65
C ASP A 122 -3.89 6.14 -0.77
N ALA A 123 -3.22 6.34 0.38
CA ALA A 123 -1.80 6.72 0.43
C ALA A 123 -0.89 5.63 -0.13
N ASP A 124 -1.14 4.36 0.21
CA ASP A 124 -0.42 3.21 -0.31
C ASP A 124 -0.67 3.06 -1.81
N TRP A 125 -1.92 3.08 -2.25
CA TRP A 125 -2.28 2.93 -3.66
C TRP A 125 -1.76 4.06 -4.54
N LEU A 126 -1.64 5.26 -4.01
CA LEU A 126 -0.93 6.34 -4.71
C LEU A 126 0.54 5.99 -4.95
N ASP A 127 1.21 5.26 -4.07
CA ASP A 127 2.61 4.82 -4.28
C ASP A 127 2.73 3.69 -5.33
N ALA A 128 1.61 3.07 -5.71
CA ALA A 128 1.55 2.08 -6.76
C ALA A 128 1.31 2.66 -8.17
N ILE A 129 1.06 3.97 -8.32
CA ILE A 129 0.73 4.61 -9.60
C ILE A 129 1.65 5.80 -9.93
N GLY A 130 1.64 6.22 -11.21
CA GLY A 130 2.50 7.27 -11.72
C GLY A 130 3.95 6.82 -11.93
N ALA A 131 4.89 7.76 -11.97
CA ALA A 131 6.30 7.48 -12.23
C ALA A 131 6.90 6.47 -11.23
N ILE A 132 6.54 6.58 -9.95
CA ILE A 132 7.00 5.63 -8.93
C ILE A 132 6.36 4.25 -9.14
N GLY A 133 5.09 4.18 -9.52
CA GLY A 133 4.39 2.94 -9.83
C GLY A 133 5.03 2.20 -11.02
N ILE A 134 5.34 2.93 -12.10
CA ILE A 134 6.09 2.39 -13.27
C ILE A 134 7.41 1.78 -12.80
N THR A 135 8.19 2.55 -12.04
CA THR A 135 9.50 2.11 -11.55
C THR A 135 9.39 0.86 -10.66
N ARG A 136 8.41 0.82 -9.76
CA ARG A 136 8.18 -0.32 -8.86
C ARG A 136 7.73 -1.57 -9.63
N ALA A 137 6.83 -1.44 -10.60
CA ALA A 137 6.39 -2.55 -11.42
C ALA A 137 7.56 -3.19 -12.18
N ILE A 138 8.40 -2.36 -12.83
CA ILE A 138 9.59 -2.84 -13.55
C ILE A 138 10.61 -3.45 -12.60
N TYR A 139 10.85 -2.83 -11.43
CA TYR A 139 11.79 -3.36 -10.44
C TYR A 139 11.35 -4.72 -9.90
N TYR A 140 10.07 -4.85 -9.54
CA TYR A 140 9.49 -6.09 -9.03
C TYR A 140 9.53 -7.20 -10.09
N GLY A 141 9.01 -6.94 -11.27
CA GLY A 141 8.99 -7.91 -12.37
C GLY A 141 10.40 -8.35 -12.77
N GLY A 142 11.36 -7.42 -12.83
CA GLY A 142 12.77 -7.74 -13.09
C GLY A 142 13.39 -8.63 -12.01
N ALA A 143 13.07 -8.40 -10.73
CA ALA A 143 13.54 -9.23 -9.62
C ALA A 143 12.96 -10.66 -9.64
N HIS A 144 11.77 -10.84 -10.23
CA HIS A 144 11.09 -12.14 -10.37
C HIS A 144 11.29 -12.81 -11.74
N GLY A 145 12.05 -12.17 -12.64
CA GLY A 145 12.30 -12.70 -13.98
C GLY A 145 11.09 -12.66 -14.90
N GLU A 146 10.13 -11.77 -14.65
CA GLU A 146 8.95 -11.61 -15.46
C GLU A 146 9.28 -11.08 -16.86
N THR A 147 8.51 -11.51 -17.86
CA THR A 147 8.57 -10.95 -19.21
C THR A 147 8.09 -9.52 -19.21
N ILE A 148 8.85 -8.60 -19.82
CA ILE A 148 8.44 -7.19 -19.88
C ILE A 148 7.12 -7.07 -20.65
N TYR A 149 7.06 -7.67 -21.86
CA TYR A 149 5.89 -7.63 -22.74
C TYR A 149 5.91 -8.79 -23.73
N ASP A 150 4.77 -9.43 -23.95
CA ASP A 150 4.53 -10.35 -25.06
C ASP A 150 3.13 -10.06 -25.65
N PRO A 151 3.00 -9.67 -26.93
CA PRO A 151 1.70 -9.36 -27.55
C PRO A 151 0.74 -10.56 -27.62
N LYS A 152 1.23 -11.78 -27.40
CA LYS A 152 0.42 -13.00 -27.34
C LYS A 152 -0.24 -13.20 -25.99
N ILE A 153 0.34 -12.65 -24.91
CA ILE A 153 -0.21 -12.72 -23.57
C ILE A 153 -1.13 -11.51 -23.37
N LYS A 154 -2.43 -11.77 -23.24
CA LYS A 154 -3.42 -10.71 -23.06
C LYS A 154 -3.62 -10.38 -21.58
N PRO A 155 -3.88 -9.11 -21.22
CA PRO A 155 -4.25 -8.76 -19.86
C PRO A 155 -5.48 -9.53 -19.38
N ARG A 156 -5.47 -9.96 -18.13
CA ARG A 156 -6.57 -10.70 -17.50
C ARG A 156 -7.66 -9.71 -17.05
N GLU A 157 -8.91 -9.93 -17.42
CA GLU A 157 -10.02 -9.01 -17.07
C GLU A 157 -10.57 -9.23 -15.66
N LYS A 158 -10.53 -10.46 -15.17
CA LYS A 158 -11.00 -10.85 -13.84
C LYS A 158 -10.02 -11.83 -13.24
N MET A 159 -9.64 -11.57 -12.00
CA MET A 159 -8.69 -12.40 -11.26
C MET A 159 -9.22 -12.72 -9.88
N SER A 160 -9.12 -13.98 -9.49
CA SER A 160 -9.16 -14.39 -8.08
C SER A 160 -7.85 -14.00 -7.39
N LYS A 161 -7.83 -14.01 -6.05
CA LYS A 161 -6.61 -13.79 -5.27
C LYS A 161 -5.49 -14.76 -5.64
N GLN A 162 -5.82 -16.00 -5.99
CA GLN A 162 -4.85 -17.02 -6.39
C GLN A 162 -4.25 -16.71 -7.78
N GLU A 163 -5.08 -16.32 -8.76
CA GLU A 163 -4.63 -15.94 -10.09
C GLU A 163 -3.78 -14.66 -10.06
N TYR A 164 -4.14 -13.69 -9.23
CA TYR A 164 -3.36 -12.46 -9.02
C TYR A 164 -1.93 -12.74 -8.51
N ARG A 165 -1.73 -13.85 -7.79
CA ARG A 165 -0.41 -14.27 -7.27
C ARG A 165 0.38 -15.13 -8.25
N ASN A 166 -0.25 -15.61 -9.33
CA ASN A 166 0.43 -16.40 -10.36
C ASN A 166 1.06 -15.44 -11.39
N LEU A 167 2.39 -15.44 -11.46
CA LEU A 167 3.17 -14.60 -12.36
C LEU A 167 3.49 -15.30 -13.70
N ASP A 168 3.17 -16.60 -13.86
CA ASP A 168 3.53 -17.38 -15.05
C ASP A 168 2.86 -16.90 -16.34
N ASP A 169 1.64 -16.34 -16.21
CA ASP A 169 0.83 -15.84 -17.34
C ASP A 169 0.70 -14.30 -17.31
N GLU A 170 1.61 -13.61 -16.64
CA GLU A 170 1.64 -12.16 -16.51
C GLU A 170 2.81 -11.57 -17.28
N THR A 171 2.68 -10.33 -17.71
CA THR A 171 3.81 -9.49 -18.13
C THR A 171 3.80 -8.20 -17.33
N ILE A 172 4.98 -7.58 -17.19
CA ILE A 172 5.10 -6.29 -16.47
C ILE A 172 4.14 -5.25 -17.05
N ILE A 173 3.97 -5.23 -18.38
CA ILE A 173 3.07 -4.27 -19.06
C ILE A 173 1.60 -4.63 -18.83
N ASN A 174 1.23 -5.90 -18.85
CA ASN A 174 -0.16 -6.31 -18.57
C ASN A 174 -0.60 -5.94 -17.16
N HIS A 175 0.33 -5.91 -16.19
CA HIS A 175 0.03 -5.47 -14.82
C HIS A 175 -0.57 -4.06 -14.74
N PHE A 176 -0.25 -3.19 -15.70
CA PHE A 176 -0.86 -1.86 -15.76
C PHE A 176 -2.36 -1.96 -16.04
N ASP A 177 -2.78 -2.74 -17.03
CA ASP A 177 -4.19 -2.92 -17.38
C ASP A 177 -4.92 -3.74 -16.31
N GLU A 178 -4.28 -4.78 -15.79
CA GLU A 178 -4.87 -5.70 -14.81
C GLU A 178 -5.12 -5.07 -13.45
N LYS A 179 -4.28 -4.10 -13.04
CA LYS A 179 -4.36 -3.51 -11.71
C LYS A 179 -4.18 -1.99 -11.69
N LEU A 180 -3.03 -1.48 -12.18
CA LEU A 180 -2.57 -0.14 -11.82
C LEU A 180 -3.49 0.96 -12.36
N LEU A 181 -3.95 0.84 -13.60
CA LEU A 181 -4.85 1.81 -14.21
C LEU A 181 -6.23 1.86 -13.53
N GLY A 182 -6.67 0.75 -12.93
CA GLY A 182 -7.95 0.69 -12.21
C GLY A 182 -7.90 1.24 -10.77
N LEU A 183 -6.72 1.56 -10.22
CA LEU A 183 -6.61 1.98 -8.81
C LEU A 183 -7.22 3.37 -8.57
N LYS A 184 -7.07 4.31 -9.50
CA LYS A 184 -7.61 5.67 -9.38
C LYS A 184 -9.11 5.69 -9.06
N ASP A 185 -9.88 4.86 -9.74
CA ASP A 185 -11.35 4.85 -9.61
C ASP A 185 -11.83 4.20 -8.30
N LYS A 186 -10.93 3.50 -7.61
CA LYS A 186 -11.20 2.83 -6.33
C LYS A 186 -10.72 3.63 -5.10
N LEU A 187 -10.15 4.81 -5.29
CA LEU A 187 -9.73 5.68 -4.19
C LEU A 187 -10.95 6.28 -3.49
N PHE A 188 -10.85 6.43 -2.18
CA PHE A 188 -11.95 6.92 -1.34
C PHE A 188 -11.99 8.43 -1.24
N THR A 189 -10.82 9.06 -1.03
CA THR A 189 -10.73 10.46 -0.65
C THR A 189 -10.64 11.37 -1.87
N PRO A 190 -11.34 12.51 -1.90
CA PRO A 190 -11.22 13.50 -2.95
C PRO A 190 -9.79 13.96 -3.18
N THR A 191 -9.04 14.17 -2.12
CA THR A 191 -7.63 14.60 -2.18
C THR A 191 -6.76 13.56 -2.90
N ALA A 192 -6.92 12.27 -2.59
CA ALA A 192 -6.17 11.21 -3.27
C ALA A 192 -6.55 11.09 -4.75
N ARG A 193 -7.84 11.21 -5.09
CA ARG A 193 -8.33 11.22 -6.49
C ARG A 193 -7.69 12.33 -7.30
N THR A 194 -7.62 13.54 -6.76
CA THR A 194 -6.97 14.69 -7.43
C THR A 194 -5.47 14.42 -7.67
N ILE A 195 -4.77 13.83 -6.70
CA ILE A 195 -3.36 13.43 -6.88
C ILE A 195 -3.23 12.33 -7.95
N ALA A 196 -4.15 11.38 -7.95
CA ALA A 196 -4.14 10.24 -8.86
C ALA A 196 -4.37 10.63 -10.33
N GLU A 197 -5.10 11.71 -10.62
CA GLU A 197 -5.34 12.18 -11.99
C GLU A 197 -4.04 12.41 -12.76
N HIS A 198 -3.11 13.16 -12.17
CA HIS A 198 -1.79 13.38 -12.78
C HIS A 198 -0.97 12.08 -12.87
N ARG A 199 -1.00 11.25 -11.81
CA ARG A 199 -0.24 9.99 -11.81
C ARG A 199 -0.77 9.00 -12.85
N GLN A 200 -2.08 8.95 -13.04
CA GLN A 200 -2.72 8.17 -14.10
C GLN A 200 -2.25 8.61 -15.48
N GLN A 201 -2.22 9.92 -15.74
CA GLN A 201 -1.77 10.45 -17.03
C GLN A 201 -0.30 10.05 -17.32
N VAL A 202 0.59 10.11 -16.33
CA VAL A 202 1.99 9.68 -16.49
C VAL A 202 2.09 8.20 -16.90
N MET A 203 1.23 7.32 -16.35
CA MET A 203 1.22 5.91 -16.76
C MET A 203 0.68 5.72 -18.18
N LEU A 204 -0.37 6.46 -18.54
CA LEU A 204 -0.95 6.41 -19.89
C LEU A 204 0.05 6.93 -20.94
N ASP A 205 0.76 8.01 -20.66
CA ASP A 205 1.79 8.54 -21.55
C ASP A 205 2.95 7.52 -21.73
N PHE A 206 3.39 6.89 -20.63
CA PHE A 206 4.39 5.83 -20.68
C PHE A 206 3.94 4.64 -21.57
N LEU A 207 2.72 4.15 -21.39
CA LEU A 207 2.18 3.04 -22.18
C LEU A 207 2.02 3.44 -23.65
N HIS A 208 1.65 4.67 -23.94
CA HIS A 208 1.56 5.19 -25.32
C HIS A 208 2.92 5.22 -26.02
N GLU A 209 3.98 5.60 -25.32
CA GLU A 209 5.35 5.55 -25.87
C GLU A 209 5.89 4.11 -25.98
N PHE A 210 5.36 3.19 -25.16
CA PHE A 210 5.78 1.80 -25.16
C PHE A 210 5.21 0.99 -26.35
N HIS A 211 3.98 1.31 -26.77
CA HIS A 211 3.26 0.63 -27.87
C HIS A 211 3.41 1.35 -29.22
#